data_3a57df55a6926266be61c7c05cbb6f7b
#
_entry.id   3a57df55a6926266be61c7c05cbb6f7b
#
_cell.length_a   1.000
_cell.length_b   1.000
_cell.length_c   1.000
_cell.angle_alpha   90.00
_cell.angle_beta   90.00
_cell.angle_gamma   90.00
#
_symmetry.space_group_name_H-M   'P 1'
#
loop_
_entity.id
_entity.type
_entity.pdbx_description
1 polymer ?
#
loop_
_entity_poly.entity_id
_entity_poly.type
_entity_poly.pdbx_seq_one_letter_code
_entity_poly.pdbx_strand_id
1 'polypeptide(L)'
;MGKIGFHSVRRAQPRLFLSLLTAILAVGCMEPTHEAFREPTGTPMPRITLLTYNTLHGLEPSGMTVRASESQEVRQARLDLQFRQLSLIQPDVMLLQEVNPLPEMAERYIAAMKRSGLDYQSVHQVDACGVRFAPGLAVVPGLNNGLVVLAKAPLRLRKVEGLKLSGGFGRCDDYMGFQTGELRYALIAEVENPNTERKVLTVSLHLHSGFERNAFFIQKIHEAVKAGKARQEDFTEIVAAMEQDQERRLEEIRLLVKEIDTLYAKGPYLGVLVGGDFNFEPDDPEYRELERAGLKDTYAMARPETEIYSLDPQRNIIAGHGTQEVPSTLRAAIRRLPESQQQKILEGYQRGITQARRVDFMFLMRKPSDSATGCFRQELFGESEAVSAAPGSDHYGVLVTYMADASQCG
;
A
#
# COMPACT_ATOMS: atom_id res chain seq x y z
N MET A 1 68.38 -16.17 11.58
CA MET A 1 68.65 -16.73 12.93
C MET A 1 68.12 -15.77 13.97
N GLY A 2 67.06 -16.12 14.68
CA GLY A 2 66.48 -15.31 15.76
C GLY A 2 65.35 -16.15 16.39
N LYS A 3 65.68 -16.79 17.50
CA LYS A 3 64.77 -17.63 18.29
C LYS A 3 63.80 -16.74 19.08
N ILE A 4 62.51 -17.00 18.98
CA ILE A 4 61.48 -16.36 19.83
C ILE A 4 61.08 -17.42 20.89
N GLY A 5 61.25 -17.04 22.17
CA GLY A 5 60.99 -17.86 23.32
C GLY A 5 59.51 -17.96 23.67
N PHE A 6 59.09 -19.16 24.04
CA PHE A 6 57.79 -19.45 24.61
C PHE A 6 57.73 -19.10 26.10
N HIS A 7 56.85 -18.21 26.50
CA HIS A 7 56.49 -17.99 27.91
C HIS A 7 55.30 -18.86 28.28
N SER A 8 55.46 -19.72 29.27
CA SER A 8 54.47 -20.56 29.89
C SER A 8 53.48 -19.75 30.71
N VAL A 9 52.20 -19.89 30.42
CA VAL A 9 51.10 -19.33 31.26
C VAL A 9 50.66 -20.40 32.25
N ARG A 10 50.81 -20.10 33.53
CA ARG A 10 50.43 -20.95 34.67
C ARG A 10 48.91 -21.11 34.73
N ARG A 11 48.44 -22.34 34.90
CA ARG A 11 47.06 -22.72 35.22
C ARG A 11 46.67 -22.15 36.60
N ALA A 12 45.62 -21.32 36.66
CA ALA A 12 44.90 -21.01 37.88
C ALA A 12 43.75 -22.01 38.07
N GLN A 13 43.57 -22.50 39.27
CA GLN A 13 42.59 -23.52 39.67
C GLN A 13 41.18 -22.92 39.79
N PRO A 14 40.14 -23.67 39.45
CA PRO A 14 38.74 -23.25 39.65
C PRO A 14 38.25 -23.69 41.01
N ARG A 15 38.18 -22.80 41.98
CA ARG A 15 37.44 -23.03 43.25
C ARG A 15 36.79 -21.71 43.70
N LEU A 16 35.73 -21.26 42.98
CA LEU A 16 34.82 -20.20 43.49
C LEU A 16 33.55 -20.06 42.64
N PHE A 17 32.96 -21.15 42.14
CA PHE A 17 31.73 -21.07 41.32
C PHE A 17 30.62 -21.99 41.79
N LEU A 18 30.59 -22.38 43.08
CA LEU A 18 29.58 -23.31 43.58
C LEU A 18 28.65 -22.70 44.64
N SER A 19 28.68 -21.39 44.89
CA SER A 19 27.83 -20.76 45.90
C SER A 19 26.81 -19.76 45.34
N LEU A 20 26.65 -19.63 44.03
CA LEU A 20 25.71 -18.69 43.42
C LEU A 20 24.54 -19.37 42.67
N LEU A 21 24.44 -20.72 42.70
CA LEU A 21 23.44 -21.47 41.96
C LEU A 21 22.22 -21.90 42.83
N THR A 22 22.21 -21.58 44.13
CA THR A 22 21.13 -21.95 45.04
C THR A 22 20.17 -20.84 45.40
N ALA A 23 20.34 -19.62 44.83
CA ALA A 23 19.48 -18.48 45.10
C ALA A 23 18.48 -18.13 43.95
N ILE A 24 18.47 -18.88 42.84
CA ILE A 24 17.61 -18.58 41.67
C ILE A 24 16.41 -19.53 41.53
N LEU A 25 16.22 -20.47 42.45
CA LEU A 25 15.10 -21.45 42.36
C LEU A 25 13.91 -21.10 43.27
N ALA A 26 13.78 -19.87 43.75
CA ALA A 26 12.64 -19.41 44.53
C ALA A 26 11.93 -18.17 43.92
N VAL A 27 12.03 -17.94 42.62
CA VAL A 27 11.10 -17.05 41.91
C VAL A 27 9.95 -17.95 41.46
N GLY A 28 8.90 -17.96 42.27
CA GLY A 28 7.67 -18.67 41.96
C GLY A 28 7.16 -18.31 40.58
N CYS A 29 6.58 -19.30 39.93
CA CYS A 29 5.71 -19.13 38.79
C CYS A 29 4.62 -18.12 39.16
N MET A 30 4.84 -16.85 38.93
CA MET A 30 3.75 -15.92 38.73
C MET A 30 3.13 -16.31 37.39
N GLU A 31 2.04 -17.05 37.43
CA GLU A 31 1.12 -17.13 36.32
C GLU A 31 0.85 -15.69 35.88
N PRO A 32 0.98 -15.37 34.58
CA PRO A 32 0.50 -14.10 34.11
C PRO A 32 -0.98 -14.05 34.47
N THR A 33 -1.33 -13.18 35.40
CA THR A 33 -2.73 -12.84 35.62
C THR A 33 -3.25 -12.34 34.30
N HIS A 34 -4.02 -13.18 33.59
CA HIS A 34 -4.88 -12.76 32.54
C HIS A 34 -5.75 -11.66 33.13
N GLU A 35 -5.38 -10.40 32.94
CA GLU A 35 -6.35 -9.33 33.10
C GLU A 35 -7.55 -9.71 32.26
N ALA A 36 -8.65 -10.04 32.93
CA ALA A 36 -9.88 -10.38 32.25
C ALA A 36 -10.20 -9.23 31.30
N PHE A 37 -10.24 -9.52 30.02
CA PHE A 37 -10.56 -8.58 28.96
C PHE A 37 -11.89 -7.93 29.33
N ARG A 38 -11.84 -6.70 29.87
CA ARG A 38 -13.06 -5.93 30.14
C ARG A 38 -13.68 -5.61 28.81
N GLU A 39 -14.89 -6.09 28.56
CA GLU A 39 -15.63 -5.68 27.37
C GLU A 39 -15.73 -4.14 27.37
N PRO A 40 -15.41 -3.49 26.27
CA PRO A 40 -15.49 -2.05 26.16
C PRO A 40 -16.93 -1.59 26.40
N THR A 41 -17.14 -0.69 27.36
CA THR A 41 -18.47 -0.24 27.81
C THR A 41 -19.08 0.90 26.99
N GLY A 42 -18.38 1.37 25.95
CA GLY A 42 -18.83 2.50 25.15
C GLY A 42 -19.76 2.09 23.99
N THR A 43 -20.60 3.01 23.53
CA THR A 43 -21.45 2.82 22.36
C THR A 43 -20.58 2.77 21.10
N PRO A 44 -20.66 1.70 20.27
CA PRO A 44 -19.94 1.66 18.99
C PRO A 44 -20.33 2.85 18.11
N MET A 45 -19.41 3.29 17.23
CA MET A 45 -19.77 4.27 16.20
C MET A 45 -20.84 3.65 15.31
N PRO A 46 -22.01 4.30 15.13
CA PRO A 46 -23.09 3.74 14.33
C PRO A 46 -22.72 3.66 12.83
N ARG A 47 -21.81 4.49 12.42
CA ARG A 47 -21.27 4.56 11.05
C ARG A 47 -19.79 4.91 11.10
N ILE A 48 -18.99 4.29 10.23
CA ILE A 48 -17.61 4.65 9.96
C ILE A 48 -17.36 4.68 8.46
N THR A 49 -16.69 5.73 7.99
CA THR A 49 -16.36 5.92 6.58
C THR A 49 -14.85 5.84 6.40
N LEU A 50 -14.43 4.97 5.51
CA LEU A 50 -13.04 4.63 5.23
C LEU A 50 -12.73 4.97 3.78
N LEU A 51 -11.57 5.53 3.50
CA LEU A 51 -11.11 5.83 2.15
C LEU A 51 -9.71 5.28 1.93
N THR A 52 -9.48 4.55 0.83
CA THR A 52 -8.14 4.38 0.27
C THR A 52 -8.05 5.11 -1.05
N TYR A 53 -6.92 5.80 -1.31
CA TYR A 53 -6.78 6.66 -2.46
C TYR A 53 -5.32 6.86 -2.86
N ASN A 54 -4.95 6.40 -4.06
CA ASN A 54 -3.70 6.79 -4.70
C ASN A 54 -3.84 8.24 -5.20
N THR A 55 -3.00 9.14 -4.68
CA THR A 55 -3.16 10.59 -4.87
C THR A 55 -2.37 11.14 -6.06
N LEU A 56 -1.65 10.32 -6.77
CA LEU A 56 -0.74 10.65 -7.88
C LEU A 56 0.40 11.58 -7.43
N HIS A 57 1.63 11.05 -7.35
CA HIS A 57 2.80 11.84 -6.92
C HIS A 57 3.19 12.94 -7.91
N GLY A 58 2.76 12.84 -9.18
CA GLY A 58 3.03 13.85 -10.20
C GLY A 58 4.50 13.95 -10.64
N LEU A 59 5.21 12.82 -10.60
CA LEU A 59 6.62 12.70 -11.00
C LEU A 59 6.78 11.64 -12.09
N GLU A 60 7.75 11.85 -12.98
CA GLU A 60 8.13 10.87 -13.99
C GLU A 60 9.64 10.66 -14.04
N PRO A 61 10.13 9.48 -14.41
CA PRO A 61 11.56 9.22 -14.60
C PRO A 61 12.16 10.12 -15.67
N SER A 62 13.34 10.70 -15.41
CA SER A 62 14.10 11.50 -16.34
C SER A 62 15.59 11.13 -16.27
N GLY A 63 15.95 10.06 -16.99
CA GLY A 63 17.28 9.45 -16.89
C GLY A 63 17.54 8.90 -15.48
N MET A 64 18.57 9.45 -14.77
CA MET A 64 18.88 9.08 -13.39
C MET A 64 18.17 9.96 -12.34
N THR A 65 17.27 10.84 -12.76
CA THR A 65 16.53 11.76 -11.90
C THR A 65 15.04 11.60 -12.12
N VAL A 66 14.25 12.39 -11.41
CA VAL A 66 12.80 12.53 -11.65
C VAL A 66 12.50 13.99 -11.96
N ARG A 67 11.47 14.22 -12.77
CA ARG A 67 10.92 15.54 -13.05
C ARG A 67 9.42 15.56 -12.75
N ALA A 68 8.84 16.74 -12.63
CA ALA A 68 7.40 16.87 -12.56
C ALA A 68 6.78 16.44 -13.91
N SER A 69 5.76 15.56 -13.83
CA SER A 69 4.95 15.14 -14.99
C SER A 69 3.89 16.17 -15.37
N GLU A 70 3.59 17.09 -14.46
CA GLU A 70 2.58 18.13 -14.58
C GLU A 70 3.15 19.52 -14.21
N SER A 71 2.54 20.60 -14.71
CA SER A 71 2.92 21.94 -14.28
C SER A 71 2.49 22.20 -12.84
N GLN A 72 3.11 23.19 -12.18
CA GLN A 72 2.76 23.55 -10.80
C GLN A 72 1.29 23.99 -10.67
N GLU A 73 0.76 24.69 -11.67
CA GLU A 73 -0.63 25.15 -11.71
C GLU A 73 -1.60 23.98 -11.82
N VAL A 74 -1.32 23.00 -12.69
CA VAL A 74 -2.13 21.80 -12.86
C VAL A 74 -2.13 20.98 -11.58
N ARG A 75 -0.95 20.78 -10.98
CA ARG A 75 -0.82 20.08 -9.70
C ARG A 75 -1.60 20.76 -8.59
N GLN A 76 -1.51 22.10 -8.49
CA GLN A 76 -2.24 22.85 -7.45
C GLN A 76 -3.75 22.72 -7.66
N ALA A 77 -4.24 22.86 -8.88
CA ALA A 77 -5.68 22.71 -9.19
C ALA A 77 -6.20 21.31 -8.83
N ARG A 78 -5.41 20.26 -9.13
CA ARG A 78 -5.71 18.86 -8.80
C ARG A 78 -5.76 18.65 -7.28
N LEU A 79 -4.79 19.15 -6.54
CA LEU A 79 -4.78 19.08 -5.07
C LEU A 79 -5.93 19.85 -4.43
N ASP A 80 -6.26 21.05 -4.94
CA ASP A 80 -7.40 21.82 -4.45
C ASP A 80 -8.73 21.09 -4.69
N LEU A 81 -8.83 20.34 -5.78
CA LEU A 81 -9.97 19.46 -6.03
C LEU A 81 -10.04 18.33 -5.02
N GLN A 82 -8.93 17.61 -4.79
CA GLN A 82 -8.86 16.55 -3.78
C GLN A 82 -9.29 17.07 -2.40
N PHE A 83 -8.75 18.21 -1.98
CA PHE A 83 -9.08 18.81 -0.67
C PHE A 83 -10.57 19.16 -0.55
N ARG A 84 -11.16 19.73 -1.62
CA ARG A 84 -12.60 20.01 -1.63
C ARG A 84 -13.45 18.74 -1.51
N GLN A 85 -13.12 17.72 -2.30
CA GLN A 85 -13.84 16.45 -2.27
C GLN A 85 -13.73 15.77 -0.91
N LEU A 86 -12.53 15.73 -0.33
CA LEU A 86 -12.29 15.16 1.01
C LEU A 86 -13.05 15.93 2.10
N SER A 87 -13.10 17.26 2.01
CA SER A 87 -13.84 18.09 2.98
C SER A 87 -15.36 17.91 2.91
N LEU A 88 -15.88 17.49 1.77
CA LEU A 88 -17.32 17.17 1.60
C LEU A 88 -17.67 15.77 2.11
N ILE A 89 -16.85 14.77 1.77
CA ILE A 89 -17.07 13.37 2.16
C ILE A 89 -16.71 13.13 3.63
N GLN A 90 -15.67 13.78 4.13
CA GLN A 90 -15.20 13.70 5.52
C GLN A 90 -14.93 12.28 6.02
N PRO A 91 -14.11 11.47 5.35
CA PRO A 91 -13.84 10.10 5.78
C PRO A 91 -13.30 10.07 7.22
N ASP A 92 -13.68 9.08 8.00
CA ASP A 92 -13.18 8.93 9.38
C ASP A 92 -11.72 8.45 9.40
N VAL A 93 -11.35 7.59 8.43
CA VAL A 93 -9.97 7.14 8.22
C VAL A 93 -9.64 7.20 6.74
N MET A 94 -8.48 7.74 6.39
CA MET A 94 -7.96 7.80 5.02
C MET A 94 -6.60 7.10 4.94
N LEU A 95 -6.44 6.26 3.93
CA LEU A 95 -5.22 5.55 3.55
C LEU A 95 -4.78 6.10 2.20
N LEU A 96 -3.73 6.93 2.19
CA LEU A 96 -3.28 7.62 0.98
C LEU A 96 -1.96 7.03 0.50
N GLN A 97 -1.85 6.84 -0.81
CA GLN A 97 -0.65 6.38 -1.51
C GLN A 97 -0.13 7.50 -2.41
N GLU A 98 1.12 7.42 -2.80
CA GLU A 98 1.79 8.39 -3.66
C GLU A 98 1.78 9.83 -3.14
N VAL A 99 1.75 10.00 -1.84
CA VAL A 99 1.77 11.33 -1.23
C VAL A 99 3.18 11.91 -1.32
N ASN A 100 3.36 12.98 -2.11
CA ASN A 100 4.66 13.59 -2.38
C ASN A 100 4.59 15.13 -2.40
N PRO A 101 5.55 15.85 -1.79
CA PRO A 101 6.60 15.34 -0.90
C PRO A 101 6.11 15.13 0.53
N LEU A 102 6.68 14.16 1.23
CA LEU A 102 6.47 13.95 2.66
C LEU A 102 7.61 14.57 3.50
N PRO A 103 7.35 15.05 4.72
CA PRO A 103 6.04 15.07 5.42
C PRO A 103 5.11 16.24 5.01
N GLU A 104 5.61 17.20 4.25
CA GLU A 104 4.96 18.50 3.99
C GLU A 104 3.55 18.34 3.38
N MET A 105 3.35 17.34 2.52
CA MET A 105 2.03 17.10 1.91
C MET A 105 1.04 16.55 2.93
N ALA A 106 1.46 15.70 3.89
CA ALA A 106 0.59 15.25 4.97
C ALA A 106 0.09 16.43 5.82
N GLU A 107 0.96 17.40 6.11
CA GLU A 107 0.60 18.63 6.81
C GLU A 107 -0.38 19.50 5.99
N ARG A 108 -0.20 19.54 4.66
CA ARG A 108 -1.14 20.27 3.77
C ARG A 108 -2.54 19.66 3.77
N TYR A 109 -2.66 18.30 3.81
CA TYR A 109 -3.95 17.62 3.96
C TYR A 109 -4.60 18.02 5.28
N ILE A 110 -3.89 17.94 6.41
CA ILE A 110 -4.39 18.35 7.73
C ILE A 110 -4.84 19.82 7.70
N ALA A 111 -4.00 20.72 7.18
CA ALA A 111 -4.33 22.15 7.11
C ALA A 111 -5.55 22.43 6.22
N ALA A 112 -5.71 21.69 5.12
CA ALA A 112 -6.88 21.81 4.25
C ALA A 112 -8.15 21.37 4.97
N MET A 113 -8.13 20.22 5.65
CA MET A 113 -9.26 19.73 6.43
C MET A 113 -9.61 20.68 7.58
N LYS A 114 -8.61 21.22 8.27
CA LYS A 114 -8.82 22.18 9.36
C LYS A 114 -9.50 23.46 8.90
N ARG A 115 -9.20 23.97 7.68
CA ARG A 115 -9.92 25.12 7.10
C ARG A 115 -11.42 24.85 6.90
N SER A 116 -11.80 23.58 6.74
CA SER A 116 -13.20 23.13 6.64
C SER A 116 -13.81 22.74 7.98
N GLY A 117 -13.15 23.08 9.11
CA GLY A 117 -13.63 22.79 10.46
C GLY A 117 -13.44 21.34 10.90
N LEU A 118 -12.62 20.57 10.17
CA LEU A 118 -12.36 19.14 10.43
C LEU A 118 -10.98 18.98 11.07
N ASP A 119 -10.91 18.20 12.14
CA ASP A 119 -9.66 17.94 12.84
C ASP A 119 -9.19 16.51 12.53
N TYR A 120 -7.97 16.41 11.96
CA TYR A 120 -7.33 15.15 11.59
C TYR A 120 -5.93 15.05 12.19
N GLN A 121 -5.54 13.83 12.53
CA GLN A 121 -4.17 13.44 12.83
C GLN A 121 -3.61 12.66 11.64
N SER A 122 -2.30 12.69 11.43
CA SER A 122 -1.63 11.88 10.40
C SER A 122 -0.41 11.15 10.94
N VAL A 123 -0.13 10.01 10.33
CA VAL A 123 1.17 9.33 10.38
C VAL A 123 1.57 8.98 8.95
N HIS A 124 2.87 8.89 8.68
CA HIS A 124 3.35 8.62 7.33
C HIS A 124 4.57 7.70 7.31
N GLN A 125 4.87 7.17 6.11
CA GLN A 125 6.06 6.40 5.79
C GLN A 125 6.54 6.78 4.40
N VAL A 126 7.79 7.25 4.32
CA VAL A 126 8.45 7.49 3.04
C VAL A 126 8.87 6.17 2.43
N ASP A 127 8.56 5.94 1.15
CA ASP A 127 8.93 4.75 0.40
C ASP A 127 9.85 5.04 -0.81
N ALA A 128 9.93 6.29 -1.27
CA ALA A 128 10.85 6.70 -2.32
C ALA A 128 11.47 8.06 -2.00
N CYS A 129 12.79 8.07 -1.78
CA CYS A 129 13.53 9.27 -1.33
C CYS A 129 14.81 9.58 -2.12
N GLY A 130 15.20 8.74 -3.08
CA GLY A 130 16.48 8.88 -3.76
C GLY A 130 17.68 8.86 -2.78
N VAL A 131 18.57 9.86 -2.89
CA VAL A 131 19.65 10.09 -1.91
C VAL A 131 19.41 11.41 -1.20
N ARG A 132 19.16 11.34 0.09
CA ARG A 132 18.79 12.46 0.95
C ARG A 132 19.71 12.53 2.17
N PHE A 133 20.31 13.68 2.41
CA PHE A 133 21.30 13.89 3.48
C PHE A 133 20.70 14.63 4.68
N ALA A 134 19.69 15.47 4.44
CA ALA A 134 18.98 16.25 5.44
C ALA A 134 17.67 16.78 4.84
N PRO A 135 16.72 17.31 5.63
CA PRO A 135 15.55 18.00 5.11
C PRO A 135 15.96 19.08 4.11
N GLY A 136 15.40 19.02 2.89
CA GLY A 136 15.69 19.95 1.80
C GLY A 136 17.04 19.76 1.08
N LEU A 137 17.90 18.82 1.52
CA LEU A 137 19.18 18.52 0.87
C LEU A 137 19.18 17.09 0.30
N ALA A 138 18.83 16.95 -0.97
CA ALA A 138 18.75 15.68 -1.68
C ALA A 138 19.37 15.75 -3.08
N VAL A 139 19.87 14.62 -3.60
CA VAL A 139 20.35 14.50 -4.99
C VAL A 139 19.19 14.60 -5.98
N VAL A 140 17.99 14.13 -5.59
CA VAL A 140 16.75 14.30 -6.34
C VAL A 140 15.81 15.18 -5.51
N PRO A 141 15.83 16.50 -5.70
CA PRO A 141 14.96 17.40 -4.97
C PRO A 141 13.48 17.09 -5.22
N GLY A 142 12.69 17.11 -4.15
CA GLY A 142 11.24 16.89 -4.23
C GLY A 142 10.80 15.43 -4.36
N LEU A 143 11.71 14.46 -4.44
CA LEU A 143 11.38 13.06 -4.32
C LEU A 143 11.35 12.66 -2.85
N ASN A 144 10.18 12.55 -2.30
CA ASN A 144 9.93 12.05 -0.95
C ASN A 144 8.52 11.47 -0.90
N ASN A 145 8.31 10.50 -1.79
CA ASN A 145 7.04 9.84 -2.00
C ASN A 145 6.75 8.84 -0.88
N GLY A 146 5.47 8.60 -0.58
CA GLY A 146 5.14 7.55 0.37
C GLY A 146 3.66 7.46 0.73
N LEU A 147 3.44 6.87 1.89
CA LEU A 147 2.16 6.47 2.43
C LEU A 147 1.75 7.37 3.59
N VAL A 148 0.46 7.69 3.67
CA VAL A 148 -0.12 8.45 4.79
C VAL A 148 -1.37 7.75 5.29
N VAL A 149 -1.53 7.69 6.61
CA VAL A 149 -2.81 7.39 7.26
C VAL A 149 -3.26 8.65 7.97
N LEU A 150 -4.53 9.05 7.77
CA LEU A 150 -5.18 10.10 8.52
C LEU A 150 -6.38 9.55 9.28
N ALA A 151 -6.62 10.06 10.47
CA ALA A 151 -7.81 9.74 11.26
C ALA A 151 -8.46 11.02 11.78
N LYS A 152 -9.78 11.12 11.60
CA LYS A 152 -10.60 12.27 12.04
C LYS A 152 -10.88 12.18 13.54
N ALA A 153 -10.81 13.31 14.25
CA ALA A 153 -11.25 13.38 15.64
C ALA A 153 -12.71 12.89 15.79
N PRO A 154 -13.07 12.16 16.85
CA PRO A 154 -12.29 11.93 18.07
C PRO A 154 -11.34 10.72 18.00
N LEU A 155 -11.20 10.04 16.84
CA LEU A 155 -10.30 8.90 16.71
C LEU A 155 -8.86 9.32 17.03
N ARG A 156 -8.11 8.43 17.70
CA ARG A 156 -6.68 8.60 17.96
C ARG A 156 -5.88 7.74 16.98
N LEU A 157 -4.76 8.28 16.52
CA LEU A 157 -3.91 7.64 15.54
C LEU A 157 -2.48 7.52 16.06
N ARG A 158 -1.89 6.34 15.93
CA ARG A 158 -0.50 6.08 16.32
C ARG A 158 0.19 5.20 15.28
N LYS A 159 1.35 5.63 14.78
CA LYS A 159 2.21 4.79 13.93
C LYS A 159 2.72 3.60 14.76
N VAL A 160 2.55 2.41 14.24
CA VAL A 160 3.09 1.16 14.80
C VAL A 160 4.42 0.85 14.13
N GLU A 161 4.43 0.78 12.80
CA GLU A 161 5.61 0.40 12.04
C GLU A 161 5.55 0.92 10.59
N GLY A 162 6.74 1.12 9.99
CA GLY A 162 6.95 1.19 8.54
C GLY A 162 7.63 -0.11 8.11
N LEU A 163 6.85 -1.08 7.66
CA LEU A 163 7.34 -2.39 7.24
C LEU A 163 7.90 -2.31 5.81
N LYS A 164 9.20 -2.56 5.63
CA LYS A 164 9.76 -2.71 4.29
C LYS A 164 9.30 -4.05 3.70
N LEU A 165 8.57 -4.00 2.60
CA LEU A 165 8.04 -5.17 1.91
C LEU A 165 9.03 -5.73 0.90
N SER A 166 9.59 -4.89 0.04
CA SER A 166 10.50 -5.32 -1.02
C SER A 166 11.40 -4.19 -1.48
N GLY A 167 12.19 -4.50 -2.50
CA GLY A 167 12.97 -3.55 -3.28
C GLY A 167 14.45 -3.60 -3.03
N GLY A 168 15.15 -2.64 -3.63
CA GLY A 168 16.59 -2.54 -3.63
C GLY A 168 17.21 -2.30 -2.26
N PHE A 169 18.49 -1.95 -2.28
CA PHE A 169 19.22 -1.61 -1.08
C PHE A 169 18.88 -0.18 -0.64
N GLY A 170 18.71 0.01 0.68
CA GLY A 170 18.52 1.32 1.26
C GLY A 170 17.36 1.41 2.24
N ARG A 171 17.19 2.62 2.75
CA ARG A 171 16.13 2.99 3.69
C ARG A 171 15.72 4.44 3.44
N CYS A 172 14.43 4.70 3.47
CA CYS A 172 13.87 6.04 3.44
C CYS A 172 13.24 6.36 4.79
N ASP A 173 13.62 7.50 5.37
CA ASP A 173 12.96 8.06 6.54
C ASP A 173 12.82 9.58 6.38
N ASP A 174 12.27 10.26 7.40
CA ASP A 174 11.93 11.68 7.31
C ASP A 174 13.15 12.61 7.18
N TYR A 175 14.30 12.18 7.65
CA TYR A 175 15.50 13.03 7.75
C TYR A 175 16.59 12.62 6.79
N MET A 176 16.84 11.33 6.66
CA MET A 176 17.90 10.79 5.82
C MET A 176 17.34 9.64 4.99
N GLY A 177 17.87 9.50 3.79
CA GLY A 177 17.46 8.41 2.94
C GLY A 177 18.53 8.09 1.91
N PHE A 178 18.68 6.82 1.63
CA PHE A 178 19.50 6.31 0.55
C PHE A 178 18.77 5.14 -0.10
N GLN A 179 18.61 5.20 -1.39
CA GLN A 179 17.87 4.20 -2.15
C GLN A 179 18.60 3.86 -3.45
N THR A 180 18.77 2.58 -3.70
CA THR A 180 19.13 2.04 -5.02
C THR A 180 18.03 1.09 -5.47
N GLY A 181 17.35 1.45 -6.53
CA GLY A 181 16.15 0.74 -6.97
C GLY A 181 14.89 1.15 -6.19
N GLU A 182 13.78 0.61 -6.63
CA GLU A 182 12.48 0.87 -6.00
C GLU A 182 12.37 0.20 -4.64
N LEU A 183 11.90 0.93 -3.64
CA LEU A 183 11.54 0.39 -2.33
C LEU A 183 10.01 0.38 -2.19
N ARG A 184 9.48 -0.65 -1.50
CA ARG A 184 8.07 -0.72 -1.16
C ARG A 184 7.91 -0.92 0.34
N TYR A 185 6.96 -0.19 0.92
CA TYR A 185 6.64 -0.24 2.33
C TYR A 185 5.14 -0.44 2.53
N ALA A 186 4.79 -0.99 3.71
CA ALA A 186 3.48 -0.85 4.31
C ALA A 186 3.59 0.07 5.53
N LEU A 187 2.69 1.04 5.65
CA LEU A 187 2.54 1.87 6.83
C LEU A 187 1.50 1.22 7.74
N ILE A 188 1.92 0.72 8.88
CA ILE A 188 1.06 0.10 9.89
C ILE A 188 0.79 1.11 11.01
N ALA A 189 -0.48 1.36 11.28
CA ALA A 189 -0.93 2.28 12.30
C ALA A 189 -2.04 1.66 13.17
N GLU A 190 -2.16 2.15 14.39
CA GLU A 190 -3.26 1.86 15.31
C GLU A 190 -4.24 3.01 15.27
N VAL A 191 -5.51 2.72 14.99
CA VAL A 191 -6.63 3.65 15.13
C VAL A 191 -7.46 3.22 16.32
N GLU A 192 -7.61 4.12 17.30
CA GLU A 192 -8.36 3.90 18.53
C GLU A 192 -9.59 4.80 18.60
N ASN A 193 -10.73 4.24 18.95
CA ASN A 193 -11.88 5.03 19.37
C ASN A 193 -11.81 5.27 20.89
N PRO A 194 -11.49 6.50 21.36
CA PRO A 194 -11.30 6.78 22.78
C PRO A 194 -12.56 6.61 23.62
N ASN A 195 -13.74 6.64 23.00
CA ASN A 195 -15.01 6.47 23.72
C ASN A 195 -15.31 5.00 24.07
N THR A 196 -14.68 4.06 23.36
CA THR A 196 -14.90 2.62 23.54
C THR A 196 -13.61 1.87 23.84
N GLU A 197 -12.47 2.55 23.80
CA GLU A 197 -11.12 1.97 23.89
C GLU A 197 -10.85 0.87 22.86
N ARG A 198 -11.70 0.78 21.83
CA ARG A 198 -11.57 -0.20 20.75
C ARG A 198 -10.51 0.24 19.76
N LYS A 199 -9.64 -0.72 19.37
CA LYS A 199 -8.50 -0.50 18.49
C LYS A 199 -8.63 -1.35 17.24
N VAL A 200 -8.23 -0.76 16.10
CA VAL A 200 -8.11 -1.43 14.81
C VAL A 200 -6.70 -1.23 14.31
N LEU A 201 -6.06 -2.31 13.87
CA LEU A 201 -4.80 -2.22 13.17
C LEU A 201 -5.10 -1.79 11.72
N THR A 202 -4.48 -0.71 11.27
CA THR A 202 -4.77 -0.11 9.96
C THR A 202 -3.50 -0.09 9.14
N VAL A 203 -3.58 -0.55 7.90
CA VAL A 203 -2.43 -0.66 6.99
C VAL A 203 -2.72 0.10 5.72
N SER A 204 -1.85 1.07 5.37
CA SER A 204 -1.77 1.66 4.04
C SER A 204 -0.60 1.05 3.30
N LEU A 205 -0.80 0.64 2.04
CA LEU A 205 0.25 0.05 1.22
C LEU A 205 0.16 0.52 -0.24
N HIS A 206 1.29 0.37 -0.94
CA HIS A 206 1.37 0.47 -2.39
C HIS A 206 2.35 -0.61 -2.86
N LEU A 207 1.83 -1.71 -3.44
CA LEU A 207 2.65 -2.84 -3.88
C LEU A 207 3.42 -2.50 -5.16
N HIS A 208 4.35 -3.38 -5.52
CA HIS A 208 5.14 -3.22 -6.72
C HIS A 208 4.26 -3.13 -7.97
N SER A 209 4.44 -2.07 -8.77
CA SER A 209 3.67 -1.86 -9.99
C SER A 209 4.12 -2.77 -11.13
N GLY A 210 5.40 -2.79 -11.44
CA GLY A 210 6.01 -3.68 -12.44
C GLY A 210 5.27 -3.77 -13.78
N PHE A 211 5.50 -4.87 -14.50
CA PHE A 211 4.67 -5.27 -15.62
C PHE A 211 3.34 -5.81 -15.10
N GLU A 212 2.26 -5.17 -15.49
CA GLU A 212 0.94 -5.68 -15.20
C GLU A 212 0.65 -6.93 -16.04
N ARG A 213 0.00 -7.92 -15.44
CA ARG A 213 -0.48 -9.10 -16.14
C ARG A 213 -1.61 -8.72 -17.08
N ASN A 214 -1.27 -8.40 -18.31
CA ASN A 214 -2.23 -8.05 -19.33
C ASN A 214 -2.69 -9.31 -20.07
N ALA A 215 -3.84 -9.85 -19.70
CA ALA A 215 -4.42 -11.06 -20.30
C ALA A 215 -4.60 -10.93 -21.82
N PHE A 216 -4.99 -9.76 -22.32
CA PHE A 216 -5.11 -9.52 -23.77
C PHE A 216 -3.76 -9.59 -24.48
N PHE A 217 -2.75 -8.99 -23.86
CA PHE A 217 -1.40 -9.02 -24.42
C PHE A 217 -0.87 -10.47 -24.47
N ILE A 218 -1.01 -11.23 -23.38
CA ILE A 218 -0.65 -12.65 -23.32
C ILE A 218 -1.41 -13.46 -24.37
N GLN A 219 -2.71 -13.23 -24.52
CA GLN A 219 -3.52 -13.89 -25.54
C GLN A 219 -2.97 -13.58 -26.95
N LYS A 220 -2.63 -12.33 -27.26
CA LYS A 220 -2.08 -11.93 -28.55
C LYS A 220 -0.72 -12.56 -28.83
N ILE A 221 0.13 -12.71 -27.82
CA ILE A 221 1.38 -13.48 -27.93
C ILE A 221 1.06 -14.92 -28.32
N HIS A 222 0.19 -15.60 -27.61
CA HIS A 222 -0.19 -16.99 -27.87
C HIS A 222 -0.80 -17.16 -29.26
N GLU A 223 -1.67 -16.27 -29.70
CA GLU A 223 -2.25 -16.28 -31.06
C GLU A 223 -1.17 -16.15 -32.13
N ALA A 224 -0.20 -15.25 -31.95
CA ALA A 224 0.91 -15.02 -32.88
C ALA A 224 1.83 -16.24 -32.98
N VAL A 225 2.17 -16.85 -31.83
CA VAL A 225 3.00 -18.07 -31.79
C VAL A 225 2.26 -19.26 -32.42
N LYS A 226 0.99 -19.49 -32.06
CA LYS A 226 0.17 -20.56 -32.64
C LYS A 226 0.00 -20.43 -34.16
N ALA A 227 -0.06 -19.20 -34.65
CA ALA A 227 -0.17 -18.93 -36.10
C ALA A 227 1.18 -19.05 -36.82
N GLY A 228 2.27 -19.40 -36.15
CA GLY A 228 3.63 -19.45 -36.73
C GLY A 228 4.18 -18.09 -37.17
N LYS A 229 3.61 -17.00 -36.66
CA LYS A 229 3.96 -15.62 -37.01
C LYS A 229 4.96 -14.98 -36.04
N ALA A 230 5.20 -15.62 -34.92
CA ALA A 230 6.20 -15.26 -33.90
C ALA A 230 6.68 -16.54 -33.24
N ARG A 231 7.87 -16.49 -32.64
CA ARG A 231 8.42 -17.60 -31.84
C ARG A 231 8.21 -17.30 -30.36
N GLN A 232 8.02 -18.30 -29.55
CA GLN A 232 7.89 -18.15 -28.09
C GLN A 232 9.11 -17.43 -27.49
N GLU A 233 10.30 -17.73 -28.00
CA GLU A 233 11.57 -17.14 -27.53
C GLU A 233 11.61 -15.61 -27.67
N ASP A 234 10.89 -15.06 -28.65
CA ASP A 234 10.85 -13.59 -28.88
C ASP A 234 10.17 -12.83 -27.74
N PHE A 235 9.38 -13.54 -26.91
CA PHE A 235 8.64 -12.98 -25.77
C PHE A 235 9.10 -13.52 -24.41
N THR A 236 10.05 -14.43 -24.38
CA THR A 236 10.48 -15.09 -23.14
C THR A 236 10.91 -14.08 -22.06
N GLU A 237 11.68 -13.06 -22.43
CA GLU A 237 12.13 -12.02 -21.49
C GLU A 237 10.97 -11.20 -20.91
N ILE A 238 9.94 -10.93 -21.71
CA ILE A 238 8.77 -10.15 -21.27
C ILE A 238 7.91 -10.99 -20.34
N VAL A 239 7.62 -12.22 -20.71
CA VAL A 239 6.83 -13.16 -19.88
C VAL A 239 7.55 -13.40 -18.55
N ALA A 240 8.86 -13.63 -18.59
CA ALA A 240 9.68 -13.80 -17.38
C ALA A 240 9.65 -12.55 -16.48
N ALA A 241 9.69 -11.35 -17.07
CA ALA A 241 9.57 -10.11 -16.29
C ALA A 241 8.19 -9.96 -15.62
N MET A 242 7.11 -10.32 -16.33
CA MET A 242 5.74 -10.31 -15.76
C MET A 242 5.61 -11.32 -14.62
N GLU A 243 6.17 -12.53 -14.77
CA GLU A 243 6.18 -13.56 -13.74
C GLU A 243 7.01 -13.12 -12.52
N GLN A 244 8.15 -12.48 -12.73
CA GLN A 244 9.00 -11.94 -11.66
C GLN A 244 8.30 -10.84 -10.87
N ASP A 245 7.60 -9.92 -11.54
CA ASP A 245 6.87 -8.85 -10.87
C ASP A 245 5.67 -9.41 -10.08
N GLN A 246 4.99 -10.43 -10.59
CA GLN A 246 3.94 -11.14 -9.86
C GLN A 246 4.48 -11.84 -8.62
N GLU A 247 5.59 -12.57 -8.72
CA GLU A 247 6.19 -13.27 -7.56
C GLU A 247 6.67 -12.25 -6.52
N ARG A 248 7.21 -11.11 -6.95
CA ARG A 248 7.59 -10.02 -6.03
C ARG A 248 6.38 -9.53 -5.22
N ARG A 249 5.22 -9.29 -5.85
CA ARG A 249 4.00 -8.89 -5.13
C ARG A 249 3.50 -9.98 -4.19
N LEU A 250 3.59 -11.25 -4.58
CA LEU A 250 3.26 -12.38 -3.71
C LEU A 250 4.16 -12.43 -2.46
N GLU A 251 5.46 -12.18 -2.62
CA GLU A 251 6.40 -12.10 -1.49
C GLU A 251 6.08 -10.91 -0.58
N GLU A 252 5.76 -9.74 -1.15
CA GLU A 252 5.31 -8.56 -0.42
C GLU A 252 4.08 -8.86 0.45
N ILE A 253 3.08 -9.55 -0.12
CA ILE A 253 1.86 -9.97 0.58
C ILE A 253 2.16 -10.97 1.69
N ARG A 254 2.97 -11.99 1.44
CA ARG A 254 3.34 -12.99 2.45
C ARG A 254 4.04 -12.38 3.64
N LEU A 255 4.94 -11.43 3.39
CA LEU A 255 5.63 -10.69 4.44
C LEU A 255 4.66 -9.81 5.23
N LEU A 256 3.77 -9.10 4.55
CA LEU A 256 2.73 -8.27 5.16
C LEU A 256 1.81 -9.11 6.06
N VAL A 257 1.27 -10.20 5.54
CA VAL A 257 0.37 -11.09 6.28
C VAL A 257 1.04 -11.62 7.54
N LYS A 258 2.28 -12.10 7.43
CA LYS A 258 3.06 -12.57 8.59
C LYS A 258 3.21 -11.51 9.68
N GLU A 259 3.47 -10.25 9.29
CA GLU A 259 3.61 -9.17 10.27
C GLU A 259 2.27 -8.78 10.88
N ILE A 260 1.22 -8.70 10.07
CA ILE A 260 -0.15 -8.47 10.55
C ILE A 260 -0.54 -9.54 11.58
N ASP A 261 -0.35 -10.81 11.29
CA ASP A 261 -0.66 -11.92 12.21
C ASP A 261 0.11 -11.78 13.53
N THR A 262 1.39 -11.40 13.44
CA THR A 262 2.25 -11.19 14.60
C THR A 262 1.74 -10.06 15.48
N LEU A 263 1.40 -8.93 14.91
CA LEU A 263 0.90 -7.75 15.62
C LEU A 263 -0.51 -7.99 16.17
N TYR A 264 -1.37 -8.60 15.36
CA TYR A 264 -2.75 -8.89 15.74
C TYR A 264 -2.86 -9.87 16.89
N ALA A 265 -2.01 -10.89 16.91
CA ALA A 265 -1.96 -11.87 18.01
C ALA A 265 -1.48 -11.26 19.33
N LYS A 266 -0.63 -10.22 19.28
CA LYS A 266 -0.07 -9.55 20.46
C LYS A 266 -0.93 -8.41 21.00
N GLY A 267 -1.78 -7.82 20.17
CA GLY A 267 -2.51 -6.61 20.48
C GLY A 267 -3.99 -6.81 20.78
N PRO A 268 -4.63 -5.83 21.44
CA PRO A 268 -6.06 -5.85 21.74
C PRO A 268 -6.90 -5.37 20.56
N TYR A 269 -6.56 -5.81 19.33
CA TYR A 269 -7.23 -5.33 18.14
C TYR A 269 -8.53 -6.08 17.85
N LEU A 270 -9.59 -5.36 17.48
CA LEU A 270 -10.86 -5.92 17.03
C LEU A 270 -10.77 -6.48 15.60
N GLY A 271 -9.86 -5.97 14.82
CA GLY A 271 -9.68 -6.35 13.43
C GLY A 271 -8.50 -5.66 12.80
N VAL A 272 -8.27 -5.98 11.54
CA VAL A 272 -7.26 -5.36 10.69
C VAL A 272 -7.94 -4.78 9.46
N LEU A 273 -7.63 -3.54 9.14
CA LEU A 273 -8.02 -2.85 7.91
C LEU A 273 -6.78 -2.71 7.04
N VAL A 274 -6.82 -3.25 5.83
CA VAL A 274 -5.73 -3.10 4.85
C VAL A 274 -6.29 -2.42 3.62
N GLY A 275 -5.72 -1.29 3.23
CA GLY A 275 -6.14 -0.59 2.01
C GLY A 275 -4.95 0.00 1.27
N GLY A 276 -5.09 0.13 -0.04
CA GLY A 276 -4.02 0.67 -0.88
C GLY A 276 -4.21 0.40 -2.35
N ASP A 277 -3.17 0.77 -3.08
CA ASP A 277 -2.95 0.35 -4.45
C ASP A 277 -2.15 -0.96 -4.45
N PHE A 278 -2.80 -2.03 -4.86
CA PHE A 278 -2.21 -3.37 -4.84
C PHE A 278 -1.57 -3.77 -6.17
N ASN A 279 -1.81 -3.01 -7.24
CA ASN A 279 -1.25 -3.28 -8.56
C ASN A 279 -1.51 -4.72 -9.08
N PHE A 280 -2.64 -5.32 -8.69
CA PHE A 280 -3.14 -6.60 -9.22
C PHE A 280 -4.68 -6.54 -9.35
N GLU A 281 -5.27 -7.52 -10.03
CA GLU A 281 -6.72 -7.65 -10.24
C GLU A 281 -7.34 -8.79 -9.40
N PRO A 282 -8.68 -8.84 -9.21
CA PRO A 282 -9.33 -9.87 -8.38
C PRO A 282 -9.07 -11.32 -8.79
N ASP A 283 -8.75 -11.55 -10.06
CA ASP A 283 -8.47 -12.88 -10.60
C ASP A 283 -7.01 -13.33 -10.41
N ASP A 284 -6.16 -12.44 -9.91
CA ASP A 284 -4.74 -12.73 -9.74
C ASP A 284 -4.46 -13.60 -8.50
N PRO A 285 -3.34 -14.35 -8.50
CA PRO A 285 -2.94 -15.18 -7.37
C PRO A 285 -2.74 -14.39 -6.07
N GLU A 286 -2.32 -13.13 -6.18
CA GLU A 286 -2.11 -12.20 -5.08
C GLU A 286 -3.39 -11.97 -4.28
N TYR A 287 -4.52 -11.76 -4.96
CA TYR A 287 -5.82 -11.59 -4.33
C TYR A 287 -6.22 -12.83 -3.51
N ARG A 288 -6.02 -14.02 -4.09
CA ARG A 288 -6.31 -15.29 -3.41
C ARG A 288 -5.44 -15.53 -2.20
N GLU A 289 -4.19 -15.03 -2.20
CA GLU A 289 -3.30 -15.15 -1.05
C GLU A 289 -3.82 -14.35 0.15
N LEU A 290 -4.33 -13.13 -0.09
CA LEU A 290 -4.98 -12.33 0.95
C LEU A 290 -6.25 -12.99 1.50
N GLU A 291 -7.09 -13.56 0.62
CA GLU A 291 -8.28 -14.31 1.05
C GLU A 291 -7.93 -15.53 1.92
N ARG A 292 -6.89 -16.30 1.55
CA ARG A 292 -6.40 -17.43 2.35
C ARG A 292 -5.91 -17.01 3.73
N ALA A 293 -5.35 -15.82 3.82
CA ALA A 293 -4.95 -15.20 5.08
C ALA A 293 -6.15 -14.69 5.93
N GLY A 294 -7.37 -14.85 5.46
CA GLY A 294 -8.58 -14.41 6.17
C GLY A 294 -8.95 -12.94 5.97
N LEU A 295 -8.29 -12.25 5.06
CA LEU A 295 -8.62 -10.89 4.66
C LEU A 295 -9.78 -10.95 3.64
N LYS A 296 -10.87 -10.23 3.91
CA LYS A 296 -12.08 -10.19 3.08
C LYS A 296 -12.19 -8.86 2.38
N ASP A 297 -12.34 -8.88 1.08
CA ASP A 297 -12.57 -7.69 0.27
C ASP A 297 -13.91 -7.02 0.64
N THR A 298 -13.87 -5.75 0.97
CA THR A 298 -15.07 -4.96 1.30
C THR A 298 -16.01 -4.84 0.11
N TYR A 299 -15.52 -4.91 -1.11
CA TYR A 299 -16.35 -4.96 -2.33
C TYR A 299 -17.25 -6.21 -2.34
N ALA A 300 -16.66 -7.37 -2.10
CA ALA A 300 -17.41 -8.62 -2.01
C ALA A 300 -18.42 -8.63 -0.86
N MET A 301 -18.12 -7.89 0.23
CA MET A 301 -19.01 -7.72 1.38
C MET A 301 -20.15 -6.72 1.10
N ALA A 302 -19.87 -5.64 0.36
CA ALA A 302 -20.82 -4.60 0.02
C ALA A 302 -21.80 -5.04 -1.09
N ARG A 303 -21.36 -5.96 -1.98
CA ARG A 303 -22.12 -6.46 -3.13
C ARG A 303 -22.77 -5.33 -3.96
N PRO A 304 -21.98 -4.37 -4.47
CA PRO A 304 -22.54 -3.27 -5.25
C PRO A 304 -23.23 -3.80 -6.51
N GLU A 305 -24.29 -3.11 -6.96
CA GLU A 305 -25.05 -3.49 -8.15
C GLU A 305 -24.25 -3.33 -9.45
N THR A 306 -23.26 -2.43 -9.45
CA THR A 306 -22.40 -2.14 -10.60
C THR A 306 -20.95 -2.45 -10.27
N GLU A 307 -20.22 -2.90 -11.29
CA GLU A 307 -18.77 -3.06 -11.17
C GLU A 307 -18.10 -1.71 -10.93
N ILE A 308 -17.13 -1.71 -10.02
CA ILE A 308 -16.36 -0.53 -9.62
C ILE A 308 -14.91 -0.72 -10.07
N TYR A 309 -14.40 0.22 -10.87
CA TYR A 309 -13.04 0.24 -11.38
C TYR A 309 -12.29 1.45 -10.84
N SER A 310 -11.26 1.22 -10.05
CA SER A 310 -10.47 2.30 -9.46
C SER A 310 -9.48 2.94 -10.45
N LEU A 311 -9.08 2.20 -11.47
CA LEU A 311 -8.26 2.69 -12.58
C LEU A 311 -9.04 2.52 -13.89
N ASP A 312 -9.58 3.62 -14.43
CA ASP A 312 -10.37 3.61 -15.67
C ASP A 312 -9.86 4.67 -16.65
N PRO A 313 -8.91 4.31 -17.52
CA PRO A 313 -8.34 5.24 -18.49
C PRO A 313 -9.33 5.78 -19.52
N GLN A 314 -10.51 5.19 -19.66
CA GLN A 314 -11.54 5.67 -20.59
C GLN A 314 -12.38 6.80 -19.99
N ARG A 315 -12.60 6.77 -18.68
CA ARG A 315 -13.38 7.77 -17.94
C ARG A 315 -12.51 8.79 -17.23
N ASN A 316 -11.29 8.39 -16.86
CA ASN A 316 -10.31 9.23 -16.16
C ASN A 316 -9.25 9.74 -17.14
N ILE A 317 -9.35 11.01 -17.52
CA ILE A 317 -8.43 11.62 -18.51
C ILE A 317 -6.98 11.65 -18.03
N ILE A 318 -6.72 11.69 -16.73
CA ILE A 318 -5.37 11.67 -16.17
C ILE A 318 -4.77 10.27 -16.36
N ALA A 319 -5.51 9.22 -16.03
CA ALA A 319 -5.09 7.83 -16.26
C ALA A 319 -4.84 7.55 -17.75
N GLY A 320 -5.66 8.10 -18.64
CA GLY A 320 -5.49 7.97 -20.08
C GLY A 320 -4.19 8.59 -20.61
N HIS A 321 -3.62 9.58 -19.95
CA HIS A 321 -2.36 10.20 -20.32
C HIS A 321 -1.12 9.43 -19.81
N GLY A 322 -1.20 8.80 -18.62
CA GLY A 322 -0.07 8.08 -18.01
C GLY A 322 0.24 6.72 -18.63
N THR A 323 -0.76 6.04 -19.19
CA THR A 323 -0.66 4.63 -19.65
C THR A 323 -0.11 4.45 -21.06
N GLN A 324 0.34 5.51 -21.75
CA GLN A 324 0.68 5.43 -23.18
C GLN A 324 2.12 4.99 -23.49
N GLU A 325 3.02 4.92 -22.52
CA GLU A 325 4.38 4.50 -22.78
C GLU A 325 4.54 2.97 -22.78
N VAL A 326 4.73 2.41 -23.95
CA VAL A 326 5.13 1.00 -24.12
C VAL A 326 6.51 0.81 -23.48
N PRO A 327 6.69 -0.11 -22.50
CA PRO A 327 7.98 -0.35 -21.88
C PRO A 327 9.11 -0.60 -22.88
N SER A 328 10.31 -0.13 -22.59
CA SER A 328 11.46 -0.22 -23.52
C SER A 328 11.81 -1.67 -23.85
N THR A 329 11.68 -2.59 -22.89
CA THR A 329 11.88 -4.05 -23.08
C THR A 329 10.86 -4.62 -24.06
N LEU A 330 9.58 -4.27 -23.90
CA LEU A 330 8.53 -4.67 -24.84
C LEU A 330 8.77 -4.10 -26.24
N ARG A 331 9.13 -2.83 -26.34
CA ARG A 331 9.49 -2.19 -27.62
C ARG A 331 10.67 -2.92 -28.31
N ALA A 332 11.70 -3.30 -27.55
CA ALA A 332 12.85 -4.02 -28.10
C ALA A 332 12.47 -5.42 -28.59
N ALA A 333 11.64 -6.16 -27.86
CA ALA A 333 11.16 -7.47 -28.29
C ALA A 333 10.26 -7.36 -29.54
N ILE A 334 9.33 -6.41 -29.58
CA ILE A 334 8.42 -6.20 -30.70
C ILE A 334 9.18 -5.84 -31.98
N ARG A 335 10.24 -5.03 -31.92
CA ARG A 335 11.06 -4.68 -33.10
C ARG A 335 11.71 -5.87 -33.79
N ARG A 336 11.85 -7.01 -33.14
CA ARG A 336 12.38 -8.26 -33.71
C ARG A 336 11.35 -9.03 -34.54
N LEU A 337 10.07 -8.66 -34.43
CA LEU A 337 8.98 -9.31 -35.15
C LEU A 337 8.78 -8.72 -36.54
N PRO A 338 8.14 -9.46 -37.49
CA PRO A 338 7.68 -8.89 -38.75
C PRO A 338 6.78 -7.68 -38.52
N GLU A 339 6.91 -6.63 -39.33
CA GLU A 339 6.19 -5.36 -39.15
C GLU A 339 4.67 -5.54 -39.00
N SER A 340 4.07 -6.46 -39.78
CA SER A 340 2.65 -6.80 -39.70
C SER A 340 2.21 -7.40 -38.32
N GLN A 341 3.14 -7.87 -37.52
CA GLN A 341 2.89 -8.40 -36.17
C GLN A 341 3.16 -7.34 -35.10
N GLN A 342 4.15 -6.46 -35.33
CA GLN A 342 4.50 -5.40 -34.39
C GLN A 342 3.25 -4.57 -34.01
N GLN A 343 2.52 -4.09 -35.01
CA GLN A 343 1.32 -3.29 -34.78
C GLN A 343 0.24 -4.05 -34.00
N LYS A 344 -0.04 -5.30 -34.36
CA LYS A 344 -1.06 -6.13 -33.68
C LYS A 344 -0.74 -6.42 -32.20
N ILE A 345 0.54 -6.65 -31.91
CA ILE A 345 1.01 -6.88 -30.55
C ILE A 345 0.91 -5.59 -29.73
N LEU A 346 1.31 -4.46 -30.32
CA LEU A 346 1.17 -3.14 -29.68
C LEU A 346 -0.29 -2.79 -29.42
N GLU A 347 -1.18 -3.02 -30.39
CA GLU A 347 -2.63 -2.83 -30.20
C GLU A 347 -3.20 -3.71 -29.08
N GLY A 348 -2.76 -4.98 -29.01
CA GLY A 348 -3.13 -5.89 -27.92
C GLY A 348 -2.68 -5.39 -26.55
N TYR A 349 -1.44 -4.91 -26.46
CA TYR A 349 -0.90 -4.31 -25.25
C TYR A 349 -1.68 -3.05 -24.85
N GLN A 350 -1.83 -2.09 -25.78
CA GLN A 350 -2.56 -0.84 -25.54
C GLN A 350 -4.00 -1.09 -25.12
N ARG A 351 -4.67 -2.06 -25.74
CA ARG A 351 -6.03 -2.43 -25.36
C ARG A 351 -6.12 -2.90 -23.91
N GLY A 352 -5.14 -3.68 -23.43
CA GLY A 352 -5.13 -4.14 -22.06
C GLY A 352 -4.93 -3.01 -21.03
N ILE A 353 -3.96 -2.13 -21.29
CA ILE A 353 -3.68 -1.01 -20.39
C ILE A 353 -4.73 0.11 -20.43
N THR A 354 -5.59 0.15 -21.45
CA THR A 354 -6.72 1.10 -21.53
C THR A 354 -8.04 0.54 -21.03
N GLN A 355 -8.05 -0.69 -20.52
CA GLN A 355 -9.23 -1.23 -19.86
C GLN A 355 -9.40 -0.68 -18.44
N ALA A 356 -10.67 -0.56 -18.05
CA ALA A 356 -11.02 -0.29 -16.68
C ALA A 356 -10.63 -1.48 -15.79
N ARG A 357 -9.97 -1.24 -14.65
CA ARG A 357 -9.45 -2.25 -13.74
C ARG A 357 -9.69 -1.88 -12.30
N ARG A 358 -9.80 -2.88 -11.45
CA ARG A 358 -9.85 -2.71 -10.01
C ARG A 358 -8.52 -3.13 -9.42
N VAL A 359 -7.68 -2.16 -9.09
CA VAL A 359 -6.33 -2.34 -8.53
C VAL A 359 -6.18 -1.78 -7.13
N ASP A 360 -7.10 -0.88 -6.73
CA ASP A 360 -7.19 -0.38 -5.38
C ASP A 360 -8.24 -1.18 -4.60
N PHE A 361 -7.87 -1.62 -3.42
CA PHE A 361 -8.71 -2.47 -2.58
C PHE A 361 -8.74 -1.98 -1.14
N MET A 362 -9.80 -2.41 -0.45
CA MET A 362 -9.88 -2.36 1.00
C MET A 362 -10.29 -3.73 1.51
N PHE A 363 -9.45 -4.33 2.34
CA PHE A 363 -9.66 -5.63 2.96
C PHE A 363 -9.88 -5.47 4.46
N LEU A 364 -10.69 -6.36 5.02
CA LEU A 364 -10.96 -6.44 6.45
C LEU A 364 -10.73 -7.85 6.99
N MET A 365 -9.99 -7.96 8.09
CA MET A 365 -9.88 -9.17 8.89
C MET A 365 -10.51 -8.92 10.26
N ARG A 366 -11.39 -9.81 10.70
CA ARG A 366 -12.05 -9.74 12.02
C ARG A 366 -11.84 -11.03 12.80
N LYS A 367 -11.93 -10.94 14.13
CA LYS A 367 -12.01 -12.14 14.97
C LYS A 367 -13.28 -12.94 14.66
N PRO A 368 -13.22 -14.27 14.65
CA PRO A 368 -14.39 -15.12 14.37
C PRO A 368 -15.57 -14.91 15.34
N SER A 369 -15.31 -14.41 16.55
CA SER A 369 -16.32 -14.11 17.57
C SER A 369 -17.14 -12.84 17.31
N ASP A 370 -16.67 -11.96 16.40
CA ASP A 370 -17.35 -10.70 16.12
C ASP A 370 -18.41 -10.91 15.03
N SER A 371 -19.60 -11.38 15.45
CA SER A 371 -20.80 -11.36 14.63
C SER A 371 -21.28 -9.91 14.44
N ALA A 372 -20.56 -9.13 13.62
CA ALA A 372 -21.04 -7.81 13.30
C ALA A 372 -22.29 -7.94 12.42
N THR A 373 -23.41 -7.49 12.96
CA THR A 373 -24.72 -7.45 12.28
C THR A 373 -24.81 -6.34 11.24
N GLY A 374 -23.79 -5.51 11.12
CA GLY A 374 -23.75 -4.37 10.20
C GLY A 374 -23.47 -4.75 8.74
N CYS A 375 -23.59 -3.79 7.87
CA CYS A 375 -23.38 -3.91 6.44
C CYS A 375 -22.34 -2.93 5.91
N PHE A 376 -21.88 -3.19 4.69
CA PHE A 376 -20.94 -2.36 3.96
C PHE A 376 -21.59 -1.77 2.72
N ARG A 377 -21.27 -0.51 2.45
CA ARG A 377 -21.49 0.14 1.17
C ARG A 377 -20.14 0.55 0.61
N GLN A 378 -19.90 0.31 -0.66
CA GLN A 378 -18.68 0.73 -1.33
C GLN A 378 -19.02 1.52 -2.60
N GLU A 379 -18.30 2.61 -2.80
CA GLU A 379 -18.46 3.51 -3.94
C GLU A 379 -17.08 4.08 -4.34
N LEU A 380 -16.99 4.67 -5.53
CA LEU A 380 -15.79 5.38 -5.96
C LEU A 380 -15.75 6.79 -5.39
N PHE A 381 -14.58 7.18 -4.92
CA PHE A 381 -14.27 8.56 -4.55
C PHE A 381 -13.67 9.27 -5.77
N GLY A 382 -14.12 10.48 -6.02
CA GLY A 382 -13.63 11.28 -7.16
C GLY A 382 -14.44 11.12 -8.44
N GLU A 383 -15.42 10.19 -8.48
CA GLU A 383 -16.33 9.99 -9.63
C GLU A 383 -17.59 10.86 -9.56
N SER A 384 -17.96 11.37 -8.40
CA SER A 384 -19.25 12.05 -8.18
C SER A 384 -19.39 13.33 -9.01
N GLU A 385 -20.44 13.40 -9.83
CA GLU A 385 -20.84 14.60 -10.57
C GLU A 385 -21.14 15.82 -9.67
N ALA A 386 -21.51 15.56 -8.42
CA ALA A 386 -21.86 16.60 -7.44
C ALA A 386 -20.67 17.49 -7.03
N VAL A 387 -19.43 17.01 -7.21
CA VAL A 387 -18.24 17.70 -6.71
C VAL A 387 -17.35 18.26 -7.83
N SER A 388 -17.18 17.53 -8.90
CA SER A 388 -16.50 17.95 -10.15
C SER A 388 -16.42 16.73 -11.09
N ALA A 389 -16.61 16.93 -12.37
CA ALA A 389 -16.40 15.90 -13.39
C ALA A 389 -14.91 15.54 -13.62
N ALA A 390 -13.99 16.35 -13.06
CA ALA A 390 -12.55 16.10 -13.22
C ALA A 390 -12.01 15.24 -12.08
N PRO A 391 -11.25 14.17 -12.36
CA PRO A 391 -10.60 13.37 -11.33
C PRO A 391 -9.45 14.15 -10.67
N GLY A 392 -9.26 13.92 -9.37
CA GLY A 392 -8.13 14.50 -8.62
C GLY A 392 -6.83 13.70 -8.72
N SER A 393 -6.88 12.51 -9.33
CA SER A 393 -5.78 11.56 -9.53
C SER A 393 -6.05 10.74 -10.80
N ASP A 394 -5.07 9.99 -11.27
CA ASP A 394 -5.25 8.94 -12.28
C ASP A 394 -6.02 7.73 -11.76
N HIS A 395 -6.12 7.58 -10.45
CA HIS A 395 -7.00 6.62 -9.78
C HIS A 395 -8.28 7.28 -9.26
N TYR A 396 -9.33 6.48 -9.13
CA TYR A 396 -10.46 6.75 -8.24
C TYR A 396 -10.19 6.11 -6.88
N GLY A 397 -10.50 6.81 -5.81
CA GLY A 397 -10.40 6.24 -4.47
C GLY A 397 -11.52 5.23 -4.20
N VAL A 398 -11.28 4.29 -3.31
CA VAL A 398 -12.28 3.35 -2.83
C VAL A 398 -12.82 3.84 -1.49
N LEU A 399 -14.07 4.28 -1.50
CA LEU A 399 -14.80 4.78 -0.32
C LEU A 399 -15.69 3.68 0.23
N VAL A 400 -15.48 3.30 1.47
CA VAL A 400 -16.23 2.24 2.16
C VAL A 400 -16.96 2.84 3.36
N THR A 401 -18.25 2.64 3.44
CA THR A 401 -19.05 2.97 4.62
C THR A 401 -19.51 1.67 5.29
N TYR A 402 -19.11 1.49 6.55
CA TYR A 402 -19.68 0.48 7.42
C TYR A 402 -20.81 1.11 8.25
N MET A 403 -21.95 0.46 8.31
CA MET A 403 -23.10 0.82 9.14
C MET A 403 -23.40 -0.31 10.12
N ALA A 404 -23.47 0.00 11.40
CA ALA A 404 -23.72 -0.99 12.45
C ALA A 404 -25.15 -1.55 12.38
N ASP A 405 -26.09 -0.76 11.83
CA ASP A 405 -27.49 -1.17 11.59
C ASP A 405 -27.67 -1.59 10.14
N ALA A 406 -27.88 -2.89 9.92
CA ALA A 406 -28.06 -3.45 8.58
C ALA A 406 -29.30 -2.91 7.84
N SER A 407 -30.30 -2.36 8.53
CA SER A 407 -31.47 -1.73 7.90
C SER A 407 -31.15 -0.45 7.13
N GLN A 408 -29.97 0.13 7.38
CA GLN A 408 -29.51 1.36 6.71
C GLN A 408 -28.79 1.09 5.37
N CYS A 409 -28.64 -0.17 4.99
CA CYS A 409 -27.93 -0.57 3.76
C CYS A 409 -28.84 -0.94 2.58
N GLY A 410 -30.13 -0.90 2.80
CA GLY A 410 -31.14 -1.22 1.77
C GLY A 410 -31.40 -0.07 0.80
#